data_5a9b0d0678ab2c6d5049c1f29f992f04
#
_entry.id   5a9b0d0678ab2c6d5049c1f29f992f04
#
_cell.length_a   1.000
_cell.length_b   1.000
_cell.length_c   1.000
_cell.angle_alpha   90.00
_cell.angle_beta   90.00
_cell.angle_gamma   90.00
#
_symmetry.space_group_name_H-M   'P 1'
#
loop_
_entity.id
_entity.type
_entity.pdbx_description
1 polymer ?
#
loop_
_entity_poly.entity_id
_entity_poly.type
_entity_poly.pdbx_seq_one_letter_code
_entity_poly.pdbx_strand_id
1 'polypeptide(L)'
;MSFEKICPWTGFVTNRYFFVESELIEDSLKSLNLGFLSWRNLSVQERQHYLQVALQRLQQKKQSLSQLITTEMGKPITQSIAEVEKCIQSFQFFLQKDLSFLHSKKITIGSVDHHLRTEPLGIIYSIMPWNFPLWQVIRMVVPALLAGNTILLKHSEVTPQIGIEIESLFANIFEHLVLKNLLISHNLTEAVISDARVGGVSLTGSTKAGMVIAQIAAQYLKKSVLELGGSDAYIVSADANLQLAAQQITQSRLQNTGQSCIAAKRCLVERSVQDELMDLLKAEYQNYQYGPVEQAQTTLGPLAHPRLKKAYLEQRREFLAATK
;
A
#
# COMPACT_ATOMS: atom_id res chain seq x y z
N MET A 1 -23.93 7.85 2.04
CA MET A 1 -23.98 6.35 2.10
C MET A 1 -23.06 5.88 3.22
N SER A 2 -23.39 4.74 3.87
CA SER A 2 -22.54 4.16 4.93
C SER A 2 -22.17 2.71 4.60
N PHE A 3 -21.13 2.20 5.27
CA PHE A 3 -20.75 0.78 5.24
C PHE A 3 -20.31 0.33 6.64
N GLU A 4 -20.42 -0.97 6.88
CA GLU A 4 -20.04 -1.59 8.14
C GLU A 4 -18.67 -2.26 8.01
N LYS A 5 -17.83 -2.03 9.00
CA LYS A 5 -16.58 -2.76 9.15
C LYS A 5 -16.83 -4.03 9.95
N ILE A 6 -16.52 -5.16 9.35
CA ILE A 6 -16.63 -6.48 9.96
C ILE A 6 -15.22 -6.98 10.29
N CYS A 7 -15.01 -7.46 11.52
CA CYS A 7 -13.78 -8.15 11.88
C CYS A 7 -13.70 -9.49 11.14
N PRO A 8 -12.69 -9.76 10.32
CA PRO A 8 -12.61 -10.99 9.53
C PRO A 8 -12.49 -12.26 10.38
N TRP A 9 -11.95 -12.15 11.60
CA TRP A 9 -11.78 -13.28 12.50
C TRP A 9 -13.07 -13.65 13.22
N THR A 10 -13.78 -12.67 13.79
CA THR A 10 -14.97 -12.90 14.61
C THR A 10 -16.27 -12.87 13.82
N GLY A 11 -16.30 -12.22 12.65
CA GLY A 11 -17.50 -11.98 11.87
C GLY A 11 -18.42 -10.87 12.43
N PHE A 12 -18.05 -10.23 13.55
CA PHE A 12 -18.86 -9.16 14.15
C PHE A 12 -18.58 -7.80 13.51
N VAL A 13 -19.60 -6.96 13.47
CA VAL A 13 -19.47 -5.54 13.10
C VAL A 13 -18.67 -4.84 14.21
N THR A 14 -17.57 -4.21 13.84
CA THR A 14 -16.72 -3.46 14.80
C THR A 14 -16.99 -1.98 14.77
N ASN A 15 -17.39 -1.44 13.61
CA ASN A 15 -17.70 -0.02 13.46
C ASN A 15 -18.54 0.24 12.21
N ARG A 16 -19.15 1.44 12.11
CA ARG A 16 -19.85 1.93 10.93
C ARG A 16 -19.18 3.23 10.47
N TYR A 17 -18.92 3.33 9.17
CA TYR A 17 -18.30 4.47 8.53
C TYR A 17 -19.22 5.08 7.48
N PHE A 18 -19.00 6.36 7.17
CA PHE A 18 -19.75 7.09 6.17
C PHE A 18 -18.81 7.56 5.07
N PHE A 19 -19.27 7.45 3.83
CA PHE A 19 -18.59 8.12 2.73
C PHE A 19 -18.79 9.62 2.86
N VAL A 20 -17.74 10.36 2.47
CA VAL A 20 -17.80 11.83 2.46
C VAL A 20 -18.65 12.35 1.31
N GLU A 21 -19.23 13.52 1.52
CA GLU A 21 -19.93 14.28 0.49
C GLU A 21 -18.95 15.16 -0.32
N SER A 22 -19.38 15.67 -1.46
CA SER A 22 -18.56 16.43 -2.40
C SER A 22 -17.95 17.71 -1.78
N GLU A 23 -18.69 18.37 -0.90
CA GLU A 23 -18.28 19.60 -0.22
C GLU A 23 -17.02 19.39 0.62
N LEU A 24 -16.93 18.26 1.36
CA LEU A 24 -15.75 17.94 2.17
C LEU A 24 -14.53 17.63 1.28
N ILE A 25 -14.74 17.06 0.10
CA ILE A 25 -13.66 16.85 -0.88
C ILE A 25 -13.12 18.20 -1.35
N GLU A 26 -14.03 19.15 -1.71
CA GLU A 26 -13.64 20.48 -2.17
C GLU A 26 -12.86 21.24 -1.10
N ASP A 27 -13.32 21.25 0.15
CA ASP A 27 -12.63 21.92 1.27
C ASP A 27 -11.27 21.29 1.56
N SER A 28 -11.18 19.96 1.44
CA SER A 28 -9.91 19.24 1.60
C SER A 28 -8.93 19.54 0.48
N LEU A 29 -9.38 19.64 -0.77
CA LEU A 29 -8.55 20.02 -1.91
C LEU A 29 -8.06 21.48 -1.79
N LYS A 30 -8.89 22.42 -1.31
CA LYS A 30 -8.46 23.78 -1.01
C LYS A 30 -7.36 23.81 0.05
N SER A 31 -7.57 23.11 1.16
CA SER A 31 -6.63 23.08 2.28
C SER A 31 -5.30 22.42 1.89
N LEU A 32 -5.34 21.31 1.13
CA LEU A 32 -4.15 20.65 0.60
C LEU A 32 -3.41 21.50 -0.43
N ASN A 33 -4.13 22.28 -1.23
CA ASN A 33 -3.50 23.20 -2.19
C ASN A 33 -2.78 24.36 -1.49
N LEU A 34 -3.35 24.92 -0.43
CA LEU A 34 -2.65 25.89 0.41
C LEU A 34 -1.40 25.27 1.03
N GLY A 35 -1.52 24.05 1.56
CA GLY A 35 -0.37 23.29 2.04
C GLY A 35 0.68 23.05 0.96
N PHE A 36 0.28 22.69 -0.25
CA PHE A 36 1.20 22.50 -1.36
C PHE A 36 1.98 23.78 -1.70
N LEU A 37 1.31 24.91 -1.79
CA LEU A 37 1.97 26.18 -2.14
C LEU A 37 3.04 26.61 -1.13
N SER A 38 2.87 26.28 0.15
CA SER A 38 3.88 26.52 1.19
C SER A 38 4.93 25.42 1.25
N TRP A 39 4.50 24.12 1.24
CA TRP A 39 5.35 22.96 1.38
C TRP A 39 6.38 22.81 0.25
N ARG A 40 5.99 23.13 -1.00
CA ARG A 40 6.88 23.05 -2.16
C ARG A 40 8.09 23.98 -2.09
N ASN A 41 7.96 25.09 -1.35
CA ASN A 41 9.01 26.10 -1.21
C ASN A 41 10.07 25.73 -0.14
N LEU A 42 9.81 24.73 0.69
CA LEU A 42 10.77 24.21 1.65
C LEU A 42 11.90 23.46 0.94
N SER A 43 13.10 23.52 1.50
CA SER A 43 14.20 22.63 1.11
C SER A 43 13.85 21.17 1.45
N VAL A 44 14.57 20.22 0.84
CA VAL A 44 14.44 18.80 1.17
C VAL A 44 14.72 18.55 2.66
N GLN A 45 15.72 19.22 3.21
CA GLN A 45 16.14 19.10 4.61
C GLN A 45 15.05 19.60 5.57
N GLU A 46 14.40 20.71 5.26
CA GLU A 46 13.28 21.20 6.06
C GLU A 46 12.10 20.20 6.01
N ARG A 47 11.77 19.66 4.85
CA ARG A 47 10.73 18.62 4.74
C ARG A 47 11.11 17.36 5.52
N GLN A 48 12.36 16.92 5.48
CA GLN A 48 12.85 15.80 6.31
C GLN A 48 12.69 16.11 7.79
N HIS A 49 13.00 17.32 8.24
CA HIS A 49 12.82 17.73 9.63
C HIS A 49 11.35 17.64 10.09
N TYR A 50 10.41 18.19 9.33
CA TYR A 50 8.98 18.09 9.66
C TYR A 50 8.48 16.64 9.68
N LEU A 51 8.91 15.82 8.73
CA LEU A 51 8.52 14.43 8.64
C LEU A 51 9.10 13.55 9.77
N GLN A 52 10.16 14.00 10.45
CA GLN A 52 10.68 13.32 11.64
C GLN A 52 9.63 13.18 12.75
N VAL A 53 8.74 14.16 12.88
CA VAL A 53 7.62 14.12 13.84
C VAL A 53 6.66 12.97 13.51
N ALA A 54 6.32 12.79 12.22
CA ALA A 54 5.47 11.68 11.80
C ALA A 54 6.13 10.32 12.04
N LEU A 55 7.44 10.19 11.83
CA LEU A 55 8.19 8.98 12.15
C LEU A 55 8.16 8.68 13.66
N GLN A 56 8.36 9.66 14.51
CA GLN A 56 8.29 9.49 15.97
C GLN A 56 6.91 9.01 16.41
N ARG A 57 5.83 9.58 15.86
CA ARG A 57 4.46 9.14 16.13
C ARG A 57 4.21 7.71 15.65
N LEU A 58 4.74 7.35 14.48
CA LEU A 58 4.65 5.97 13.97
C LEU A 58 5.34 4.98 14.91
N GLN A 59 6.53 5.33 15.43
CA GLN A 59 7.26 4.51 16.40
C GLN A 59 6.47 4.36 17.72
N GLN A 60 5.92 5.45 18.25
CA GLN A 60 5.11 5.44 19.47
C GLN A 60 3.83 4.61 19.33
N LYS A 61 3.19 4.66 18.15
CA LYS A 61 1.96 3.92 17.86
C LYS A 61 2.20 2.49 17.34
N LYS A 62 3.43 1.96 17.35
CA LYS A 62 3.76 0.65 16.78
C LYS A 62 2.81 -0.45 17.27
N GLN A 63 2.60 -0.56 18.57
CA GLN A 63 1.78 -1.62 19.15
C GLN A 63 0.30 -1.47 18.76
N SER A 64 -0.27 -0.29 18.93
CA SER A 64 -1.68 -0.02 18.62
C SER A 64 -1.99 -0.17 17.13
N LEU A 65 -1.09 0.29 16.24
CA LEU A 65 -1.25 0.09 14.79
C LEU A 65 -1.15 -1.39 14.40
N SER A 66 -0.25 -2.16 15.02
CA SER A 66 -0.15 -3.61 14.77
C SER A 66 -1.44 -4.34 15.17
N GLN A 67 -1.99 -4.02 16.34
CA GLN A 67 -3.28 -4.57 16.80
C GLN A 67 -4.42 -4.17 15.87
N LEU A 68 -4.45 -2.91 15.44
CA LEU A 68 -5.47 -2.42 14.53
C LEU A 68 -5.41 -3.13 13.16
N ILE A 69 -4.22 -3.32 12.58
CA ILE A 69 -4.04 -4.09 11.34
C ILE A 69 -4.58 -5.51 11.52
N THR A 70 -4.24 -6.16 12.63
CA THR A 70 -4.72 -7.51 12.95
C THR A 70 -6.25 -7.56 13.03
N THR A 71 -6.88 -6.62 13.71
CA THR A 71 -8.33 -6.56 13.88
C THR A 71 -9.06 -6.23 12.57
N GLU A 72 -8.56 -5.25 11.82
CA GLU A 72 -9.24 -4.81 10.58
C GLU A 72 -9.05 -5.78 9.42
N MET A 73 -7.88 -6.39 9.31
CA MET A 73 -7.52 -7.19 8.14
C MET A 73 -7.54 -8.71 8.40
N GLY A 74 -7.52 -9.14 9.66
CA GLY A 74 -7.38 -10.55 10.03
C GLY A 74 -5.95 -11.09 9.84
N LYS A 75 -4.96 -10.22 9.78
CA LYS A 75 -3.55 -10.60 9.66
C LYS A 75 -3.03 -11.12 11.02
N PRO A 76 -2.24 -12.22 11.09
CA PRO A 76 -1.58 -12.62 12.30
C PRO A 76 -0.76 -11.50 12.93
N ILE A 77 -0.82 -11.36 14.26
CA ILE A 77 -0.21 -10.22 14.99
C ILE A 77 1.29 -10.09 14.72
N THR A 78 2.02 -11.18 14.61
CA THR A 78 3.45 -11.19 14.28
C THR A 78 3.74 -10.56 12.93
N GLN A 79 2.90 -10.83 11.94
CA GLN A 79 3.02 -10.24 10.60
C GLN A 79 2.59 -8.77 10.58
N SER A 80 1.62 -8.37 11.41
CA SER A 80 1.23 -6.97 11.56
C SER A 80 2.34 -6.14 12.22
N ILE A 81 3.01 -6.68 13.24
CA ILE A 81 4.18 -6.05 13.86
C ILE A 81 5.30 -5.87 12.82
N ALA A 82 5.59 -6.91 12.04
CA ALA A 82 6.61 -6.85 10.99
C ALA A 82 6.27 -5.80 9.90
N GLU A 83 5.00 -5.62 9.57
CA GLU A 83 4.57 -4.57 8.64
C GLU A 83 4.86 -3.17 9.19
N VAL A 84 4.51 -2.91 10.45
CA VAL A 84 4.77 -1.60 11.10
C VAL A 84 6.28 -1.35 11.21
N GLU A 85 7.07 -2.36 11.58
CA GLU A 85 8.54 -2.26 11.61
C GLU A 85 9.13 -1.93 10.24
N LYS A 86 8.66 -2.59 9.20
CA LYS A 86 9.05 -2.29 7.82
C LYS A 86 8.73 -0.85 7.43
N CYS A 87 7.58 -0.33 7.86
CA CYS A 87 7.20 1.06 7.64
C CYS A 87 8.17 2.03 8.34
N ILE A 88 8.52 1.76 9.59
CA ILE A 88 9.48 2.55 10.35
C ILE A 88 10.86 2.56 9.66
N GLN A 89 11.37 1.39 9.27
CA GLN A 89 12.65 1.27 8.56
C GLN A 89 12.65 2.02 7.23
N SER A 90 11.60 1.89 6.44
CA SER A 90 11.47 2.60 5.17
C SER A 90 11.40 4.11 5.36
N PHE A 91 10.66 4.56 6.38
CA PHE A 91 10.56 5.98 6.70
C PHE A 91 11.92 6.54 7.10
N GLN A 92 12.65 5.85 7.99
CA GLN A 92 14.02 6.21 8.40
C GLN A 92 14.96 6.29 7.20
N PHE A 93 14.90 5.29 6.30
CA PHE A 93 15.70 5.27 5.09
C PHE A 93 15.51 6.55 4.25
N PHE A 94 14.27 6.97 4.00
CA PHE A 94 14.00 8.18 3.23
C PHE A 94 14.40 9.46 3.94
N LEU A 95 14.31 9.52 5.28
CA LEU A 95 14.75 10.70 6.03
C LEU A 95 16.29 10.84 6.11
N GLN A 96 17.01 9.74 5.97
CA GLN A 96 18.48 9.72 5.98
C GLN A 96 19.09 9.74 4.58
N LYS A 97 18.29 9.47 3.54
CA LYS A 97 18.77 9.37 2.17
C LYS A 97 19.21 10.73 1.64
N ASP A 98 20.34 10.75 0.96
CA ASP A 98 20.69 11.87 0.08
C ASP A 98 19.70 11.93 -1.08
N LEU A 99 18.96 13.03 -1.13
CA LEU A 99 17.95 13.32 -2.16
C LEU A 99 18.44 14.42 -3.13
N SER A 100 19.75 14.56 -3.29
CA SER A 100 20.38 15.55 -4.17
C SER A 100 19.91 15.46 -5.63
N PHE A 101 19.39 14.30 -6.06
CA PHE A 101 18.77 14.13 -7.38
C PHE A 101 17.49 14.98 -7.57
N LEU A 102 16.88 15.48 -6.49
CA LEU A 102 15.76 16.43 -6.53
C LEU A 102 16.22 17.87 -6.72
N HIS A 103 17.52 18.15 -6.55
CA HIS A 103 18.06 19.49 -6.73
C HIS A 103 18.18 19.84 -8.22
N SER A 104 18.05 21.13 -8.52
CA SER A 104 18.29 21.63 -9.87
C SER A 104 19.72 21.37 -10.31
N LYS A 105 19.91 20.94 -11.55
CA LYS A 105 21.22 20.71 -12.17
C LYS A 105 21.47 21.74 -13.25
N LYS A 106 22.66 22.34 -13.23
CA LYS A 106 23.17 23.18 -14.31
C LYS A 106 24.02 22.31 -15.22
N ILE A 107 23.79 22.37 -16.53
CA ILE A 107 24.53 21.66 -17.57
C ILE A 107 24.98 22.71 -18.58
N THR A 108 26.33 22.89 -18.73
CA THR A 108 26.88 23.83 -19.72
C THR A 108 27.24 23.07 -20.99
N ILE A 109 26.68 23.48 -22.12
CA ILE A 109 26.97 22.91 -23.45
C ILE A 109 27.50 24.07 -24.32
N GLY A 110 28.76 24.03 -24.64
CA GLY A 110 29.44 25.14 -25.31
C GLY A 110 29.44 26.38 -24.43
N SER A 111 28.85 27.48 -24.90
CA SER A 111 28.71 28.75 -24.17
C SER A 111 27.31 28.92 -23.54
N VAL A 112 26.44 27.90 -23.59
CA VAL A 112 25.06 28.00 -23.14
C VAL A 112 24.86 27.18 -21.87
N ASP A 113 24.27 27.81 -20.85
CA ASP A 113 23.88 27.20 -19.60
C ASP A 113 22.45 26.68 -19.67
N HIS A 114 22.25 25.40 -19.42
CA HIS A 114 20.96 24.73 -19.30
C HIS A 114 20.67 24.43 -17.84
N HIS A 115 19.43 24.63 -17.39
CA HIS A 115 18.97 24.31 -16.05
C HIS A 115 17.90 23.24 -16.10
N LEU A 116 18.19 22.07 -15.51
CA LEU A 116 17.21 21.02 -15.26
C LEU A 116 16.65 21.21 -13.86
N ARG A 117 15.35 21.44 -13.74
CA ARG A 117 14.66 21.59 -12.46
C ARG A 117 13.72 20.41 -12.21
N THR A 118 13.76 19.90 -10.99
CA THR A 118 12.76 18.93 -10.50
C THR A 118 11.71 19.69 -9.71
N GLU A 119 10.46 19.64 -10.15
CA GLU A 119 9.33 20.34 -9.54
C GLU A 119 8.27 19.35 -9.07
N PRO A 120 7.65 19.58 -7.90
CA PRO A 120 6.54 18.76 -7.44
C PRO A 120 5.30 18.96 -8.32
N LEU A 121 4.48 17.91 -8.42
CA LEU A 121 3.31 17.89 -9.30
C LEU A 121 2.10 18.65 -8.72
N GLY A 122 1.95 18.71 -7.39
CA GLY A 122 0.76 19.23 -6.72
C GLY A 122 0.19 18.27 -5.70
N ILE A 123 -1.13 18.19 -5.62
CA ILE A 123 -1.81 17.17 -4.82
C ILE A 123 -1.72 15.83 -5.55
N ILE A 124 -1.24 14.79 -4.87
CA ILE A 124 -1.28 13.41 -5.38
C ILE A 124 -2.52 12.72 -4.79
N TYR A 125 -3.42 12.29 -5.67
CA TYR A 125 -4.54 11.44 -5.26
C TYR A 125 -4.05 9.99 -5.09
N SER A 126 -4.00 9.53 -3.86
CA SER A 126 -3.45 8.23 -3.46
C SER A 126 -4.57 7.25 -3.12
N ILE A 127 -4.75 6.21 -3.94
CA ILE A 127 -5.78 5.17 -3.76
C ILE A 127 -5.08 3.90 -3.30
N MET A 128 -5.27 3.54 -2.03
CA MET A 128 -4.45 2.51 -1.38
C MET A 128 -5.28 1.31 -0.91
N PRO A 129 -4.70 0.10 -0.99
CA PRO A 129 -5.41 -1.16 -0.73
C PRO A 129 -5.36 -1.54 0.77
N TRP A 130 -6.05 -2.63 1.08
CA TRP A 130 -6.24 -3.19 2.41
C TRP A 130 -5.19 -4.24 2.82
N ASN A 131 -4.47 -4.86 1.87
CA ASN A 131 -3.68 -6.08 2.15
C ASN A 131 -2.38 -5.83 2.94
N PHE A 132 -1.75 -4.69 2.74
CA PHE A 132 -0.69 -4.13 3.58
C PHE A 132 -1.06 -2.67 3.86
N PRO A 133 -2.04 -2.44 4.75
CA PRO A 133 -2.76 -1.18 4.82
C PRO A 133 -1.88 0.00 5.24
N LEU A 134 -0.86 -0.23 6.05
CA LEU A 134 0.09 0.81 6.44
C LEU A 134 1.25 0.90 5.43
N TRP A 135 1.84 -0.24 5.04
CA TRP A 135 3.00 -0.29 4.17
C TRP A 135 2.76 0.35 2.81
N GLN A 136 1.62 0.04 2.16
CA GLN A 136 1.32 0.58 0.83
C GLN A 136 1.19 2.10 0.84
N VAL A 137 0.74 2.68 1.94
CA VAL A 137 0.64 4.13 2.10
C VAL A 137 2.01 4.74 2.39
N ILE A 138 2.73 4.26 3.40
CA ILE A 138 4.01 4.86 3.84
C ILE A 138 5.05 4.86 2.71
N ARG A 139 5.18 3.76 1.97
CA ARG A 139 6.14 3.64 0.86
C ARG A 139 5.93 4.67 -0.26
N MET A 140 4.70 5.18 -0.42
CA MET A 140 4.34 6.18 -1.43
C MET A 140 4.31 7.59 -0.85
N VAL A 141 3.68 7.77 0.32
CA VAL A 141 3.45 9.10 0.92
C VAL A 141 4.76 9.77 1.30
N VAL A 142 5.70 9.05 1.93
CA VAL A 142 6.94 9.64 2.43
C VAL A 142 7.79 10.22 1.30
N PRO A 143 8.14 9.48 0.23
CA PRO A 143 8.91 10.04 -0.87
C PRO A 143 8.12 11.12 -1.64
N ALA A 144 6.79 11.03 -1.74
CA ALA A 144 5.98 12.05 -2.41
C ALA A 144 5.97 13.38 -1.64
N LEU A 145 5.87 13.35 -0.30
CA LEU A 145 5.98 14.53 0.56
C LEU A 145 7.40 15.12 0.50
N LEU A 146 8.45 14.28 0.53
CA LEU A 146 9.84 14.72 0.38
C LEU A 146 10.10 15.39 -0.98
N ALA A 147 9.42 14.94 -2.02
CA ALA A 147 9.48 15.60 -3.33
C ALA A 147 8.69 16.92 -3.40
N GLY A 148 8.01 17.32 -2.32
CA GLY A 148 7.29 18.59 -2.22
C GLY A 148 5.81 18.55 -2.62
N ASN A 149 5.24 17.35 -2.83
CA ASN A 149 3.82 17.17 -3.08
C ASN A 149 3.00 17.18 -1.78
N THR A 150 1.68 17.32 -1.89
CA THR A 150 0.72 17.02 -0.81
C THR A 150 -0.17 15.85 -1.21
N ILE A 151 -0.85 15.23 -0.25
CA ILE A 151 -1.52 13.94 -0.45
C ILE A 151 -2.99 14.01 -0.10
N LEU A 152 -3.86 13.65 -1.04
CA LEU A 152 -5.22 13.25 -0.76
C LEU A 152 -5.27 11.71 -0.77
N LEU A 153 -5.42 11.10 0.39
CA LEU A 153 -5.47 9.65 0.55
C LEU A 153 -6.93 9.16 0.49
N LYS A 154 -7.19 8.17 -0.36
CA LYS A 154 -8.38 7.34 -0.32
C LYS A 154 -7.96 5.94 0.11
N HIS A 155 -8.06 5.67 1.40
CA HIS A 155 -7.79 4.33 1.91
C HIS A 155 -8.92 3.34 1.58
N SER A 156 -8.62 2.04 1.64
CA SER A 156 -9.62 0.99 1.41
C SER A 156 -10.68 0.94 2.50
N GLU A 157 -11.93 0.67 2.10
CA GLU A 157 -13.07 0.43 2.98
C GLU A 157 -12.93 -0.85 3.83
N VAL A 158 -11.99 -1.73 3.48
CA VAL A 158 -11.70 -2.94 4.27
C VAL A 158 -10.90 -2.61 5.53
N THR A 159 -10.10 -1.54 5.49
CA THR A 159 -9.24 -1.11 6.60
C THR A 159 -9.36 0.41 6.83
N PRO A 160 -10.57 0.92 7.12
CA PRO A 160 -10.85 2.35 7.15
C PRO A 160 -10.20 3.06 8.32
N GLN A 161 -10.11 2.43 9.50
CA GLN A 161 -9.52 3.03 10.70
C GLN A 161 -8.02 3.21 10.53
N ILE A 162 -7.32 2.31 9.82
CA ILE A 162 -5.91 2.50 9.49
C ILE A 162 -5.71 3.79 8.67
N GLY A 163 -6.60 4.09 7.73
CA GLY A 163 -6.54 5.35 6.97
C GLY A 163 -6.65 6.60 7.86
N ILE A 164 -7.52 6.55 8.86
CA ILE A 164 -7.69 7.62 9.86
C ILE A 164 -6.43 7.75 10.75
N GLU A 165 -5.89 6.62 11.21
CA GLU A 165 -4.67 6.62 12.01
C GLU A 165 -3.45 7.14 11.21
N ILE A 166 -3.36 6.82 9.92
CA ILE A 166 -2.32 7.36 9.05
C ILE A 166 -2.44 8.89 8.98
N GLU A 167 -3.62 9.47 8.76
CA GLU A 167 -3.80 10.91 8.79
C GLU A 167 -3.28 11.51 10.11
N SER A 168 -3.58 10.86 11.24
CA SER A 168 -3.15 11.33 12.55
C SER A 168 -1.62 11.40 12.72
N LEU A 169 -0.86 10.55 12.01
CA LEU A 169 0.61 10.61 12.03
C LEU A 169 1.15 11.92 11.43
N PHE A 170 0.49 12.43 10.40
CA PHE A 170 0.88 13.63 9.66
C PHE A 170 0.12 14.90 10.08
N ALA A 171 -0.82 14.79 11.02
CA ALA A 171 -1.59 15.93 11.50
C ALA A 171 -0.68 16.95 12.20
N ASN A 172 -0.80 18.23 11.84
CA ASN A 172 -0.09 19.34 12.48
C ASN A 172 1.44 19.17 12.56
N ILE A 173 2.05 18.49 11.57
CA ILE A 173 3.52 18.45 11.44
C ILE A 173 4.05 19.72 10.80
N PHE A 174 3.20 20.47 10.12
CA PHE A 174 3.47 21.70 9.43
C PHE A 174 2.31 22.67 9.65
N GLU A 175 2.47 23.96 9.39
CA GLU A 175 1.43 24.98 9.57
C GLU A 175 0.17 24.77 8.71
N HIS A 176 0.34 24.11 7.56
CA HIS A 176 -0.74 23.74 6.64
C HIS A 176 -0.87 22.23 6.47
N LEU A 177 -2.00 21.81 5.94
CA LEU A 177 -2.31 20.40 5.70
C LEU A 177 -1.45 19.82 4.56
N VAL A 178 -0.70 18.76 4.84
CA VAL A 178 0.13 18.06 3.84
C VAL A 178 -0.43 16.69 3.46
N LEU A 179 -1.27 16.10 4.31
CA LEU A 179 -1.98 14.85 4.05
C LEU A 179 -3.39 14.90 4.62
N LYS A 180 -4.36 14.47 3.83
CA LYS A 180 -5.76 14.25 4.22
C LYS A 180 -6.22 12.89 3.77
N ASN A 181 -6.84 12.11 4.68
CA ASN A 181 -7.52 10.87 4.32
C ASN A 181 -9.03 11.10 4.26
N LEU A 182 -9.65 10.66 3.17
CA LEU A 182 -11.10 10.72 3.00
C LEU A 182 -11.65 9.37 2.55
N LEU A 183 -12.77 8.96 3.13
CA LEU A 183 -13.54 7.80 2.68
C LEU A 183 -14.39 8.21 1.46
N ILE A 184 -13.76 8.27 0.30
CA ILE A 184 -14.38 8.70 -0.97
C ILE A 184 -15.03 7.49 -1.63
N SER A 185 -16.30 7.61 -2.03
CA SER A 185 -16.97 6.58 -2.82
C SER A 185 -16.44 6.53 -4.26
N HIS A 186 -16.55 5.37 -4.92
CA HIS A 186 -15.97 5.19 -6.26
C HIS A 186 -16.55 6.14 -7.32
N ASN A 187 -17.81 6.53 -7.19
CA ASN A 187 -18.46 7.46 -8.12
C ASN A 187 -17.92 8.90 -8.07
N LEU A 188 -17.23 9.29 -6.99
CA LEU A 188 -16.59 10.60 -6.87
C LEU A 188 -15.12 10.62 -7.31
N THR A 189 -14.57 9.46 -7.69
CA THR A 189 -13.14 9.33 -8.05
C THR A 189 -12.79 10.18 -9.28
N GLU A 190 -13.64 10.19 -10.30
CA GLU A 190 -13.40 11.00 -11.50
C GLU A 190 -13.41 12.49 -11.20
N ALA A 191 -14.34 12.97 -10.37
CA ALA A 191 -14.40 14.37 -9.95
C ALA A 191 -13.11 14.81 -9.24
N VAL A 192 -12.51 13.93 -8.42
CA VAL A 192 -11.20 14.20 -7.79
C VAL A 192 -10.08 14.24 -8.82
N ILE A 193 -10.01 13.28 -9.74
CA ILE A 193 -8.92 13.20 -10.74
C ILE A 193 -8.99 14.37 -11.72
N SER A 194 -10.18 14.81 -12.09
CA SER A 194 -10.38 15.93 -13.04
C SER A 194 -10.00 17.29 -12.47
N ASP A 195 -9.92 17.42 -11.14
CA ASP A 195 -9.61 18.70 -10.49
C ASP A 195 -8.21 19.22 -10.87
N ALA A 196 -8.12 20.50 -11.20
CA ALA A 196 -6.87 21.11 -11.68
C ALA A 196 -5.75 21.10 -10.62
N ARG A 197 -6.09 21.08 -9.32
CA ARG A 197 -5.13 21.02 -8.20
C ARG A 197 -4.50 19.66 -8.02
N VAL A 198 -5.12 18.59 -8.54
CA VAL A 198 -4.60 17.24 -8.51
C VAL A 198 -3.60 17.08 -9.65
N GLY A 199 -2.31 16.94 -9.29
CA GLY A 199 -1.21 16.84 -10.26
C GLY A 199 -0.92 15.43 -10.74
N GLY A 200 -1.37 14.41 -10.00
CA GLY A 200 -1.17 13.00 -10.36
C GLY A 200 -1.97 12.04 -9.50
N VAL A 201 -2.00 10.78 -9.92
CA VAL A 201 -2.72 9.69 -9.25
C VAL A 201 -1.75 8.56 -8.96
N SER A 202 -1.81 8.01 -7.75
CA SER A 202 -1.12 6.78 -7.38
C SER A 202 -2.14 5.74 -6.93
N LEU A 203 -2.19 4.60 -7.59
CA LEU A 203 -3.07 3.50 -7.22
C LEU A 203 -2.25 2.24 -6.94
N THR A 204 -2.53 1.61 -5.80
CA THR A 204 -2.21 0.20 -5.58
C THR A 204 -3.51 -0.58 -5.47
N GLY A 205 -3.71 -1.58 -6.33
CA GLY A 205 -4.98 -2.32 -6.34
C GLY A 205 -5.07 -3.43 -7.39
N SER A 206 -6.30 -3.79 -7.77
CA SER A 206 -6.53 -4.79 -8.80
C SER A 206 -6.26 -4.23 -10.22
N THR A 207 -5.91 -5.11 -11.16
CA THR A 207 -5.75 -4.75 -12.58
C THR A 207 -7.00 -4.03 -13.12
N LYS A 208 -8.20 -4.51 -12.77
CA LYS A 208 -9.46 -3.87 -13.18
C LYS A 208 -9.57 -2.43 -12.68
N ALA A 209 -9.24 -2.18 -11.42
CA ALA A 209 -9.22 -0.83 -10.85
C ALA A 209 -8.16 0.04 -11.54
N GLY A 210 -6.96 -0.53 -11.79
CA GLY A 210 -5.88 0.16 -12.51
C GLY A 210 -6.28 0.63 -13.90
N MET A 211 -6.95 -0.22 -14.66
CA MET A 211 -7.45 0.13 -16.01
C MET A 211 -8.43 1.31 -15.97
N VAL A 212 -9.38 1.30 -15.02
CA VAL A 212 -10.35 2.39 -14.85
C VAL A 212 -9.64 3.69 -14.46
N ILE A 213 -8.76 3.65 -13.48
CA ILE A 213 -8.04 4.84 -13.01
C ILE A 213 -7.10 5.39 -14.08
N ALA A 214 -6.39 4.53 -14.81
CA ALA A 214 -5.54 4.94 -15.92
C ALA A 214 -6.33 5.65 -17.02
N GLN A 215 -7.50 5.11 -17.38
CA GLN A 215 -8.38 5.71 -18.39
C GLN A 215 -8.83 7.11 -17.96
N ILE A 216 -9.31 7.25 -16.71
CA ILE A 216 -9.73 8.56 -16.18
C ILE A 216 -8.53 9.53 -16.13
N ALA A 217 -7.37 9.10 -15.61
CA ALA A 217 -6.18 9.94 -15.53
C ALA A 217 -5.73 10.42 -16.91
N ALA A 218 -5.74 9.53 -17.93
CA ALA A 218 -5.38 9.88 -19.30
C ALA A 218 -6.34 10.90 -19.93
N GLN A 219 -7.65 10.80 -19.65
CA GLN A 219 -8.66 11.74 -20.12
C GLN A 219 -8.38 13.18 -19.67
N TYR A 220 -7.82 13.35 -18.47
CA TYR A 220 -7.46 14.65 -17.89
C TYR A 220 -5.95 14.95 -17.95
N LEU A 221 -5.18 14.19 -18.73
CA LEU A 221 -3.72 14.32 -18.89
C LEU A 221 -2.95 14.29 -17.55
N LYS A 222 -3.45 13.53 -16.56
CA LYS A 222 -2.78 13.36 -15.27
C LYS A 222 -1.79 12.19 -15.33
N LYS A 223 -0.62 12.38 -14.70
CA LYS A 223 0.32 11.28 -14.50
C LYS A 223 -0.27 10.24 -13.56
N SER A 224 -0.09 8.95 -13.89
CA SER A 224 -0.53 7.85 -13.03
C SER A 224 0.62 6.88 -12.74
N VAL A 225 0.72 6.45 -11.48
CA VAL A 225 1.57 5.36 -11.04
C VAL A 225 0.67 4.23 -10.56
N LEU A 226 0.81 3.07 -11.18
CA LEU A 226 -0.08 1.94 -10.95
C LEU A 226 0.72 0.74 -10.45
N GLU A 227 0.41 0.29 -9.23
CA GLU A 227 0.90 -0.92 -8.62
C GLU A 227 -0.25 -1.95 -8.61
N LEU A 228 -0.15 -2.99 -9.40
CA LEU A 228 -1.26 -3.91 -9.69
C LEU A 228 -0.95 -5.33 -9.22
N GLY A 229 -1.89 -6.24 -9.45
CA GLY A 229 -1.67 -7.66 -9.22
C GLY A 229 -0.60 -8.23 -10.13
N GLY A 230 0.14 -9.22 -9.63
CA GLY A 230 1.18 -9.92 -10.38
C GLY A 230 1.09 -11.42 -10.16
N SER A 231 1.86 -12.18 -10.95
CA SER A 231 2.01 -13.62 -10.81
C SER A 231 3.45 -13.99 -11.19
N ASP A 232 4.40 -13.52 -10.37
CA ASP A 232 5.82 -13.76 -10.56
C ASP A 232 6.15 -15.26 -10.50
N ALA A 233 7.10 -15.69 -11.31
CA ALA A 233 7.52 -17.07 -11.36
C ALA A 233 8.60 -17.34 -10.32
N TYR A 234 8.46 -18.43 -9.57
CA TYR A 234 9.53 -19.08 -8.82
C TYR A 234 10.11 -20.16 -9.73
N ILE A 235 11.38 -20.06 -10.07
CA ILE A 235 12.06 -20.99 -10.98
C ILE A 235 12.99 -21.86 -10.13
N VAL A 236 12.83 -23.17 -10.23
CA VAL A 236 13.61 -24.17 -9.49
C VAL A 236 14.27 -25.13 -10.48
N SER A 237 15.59 -25.01 -10.62
CA SER A 237 16.44 -25.90 -11.43
C SER A 237 16.84 -27.16 -10.66
N ALA A 238 17.36 -28.16 -11.36
CA ALA A 238 17.76 -29.45 -10.76
C ALA A 238 18.90 -29.33 -9.73
N ASP A 239 19.75 -28.34 -9.86
CA ASP A 239 20.88 -28.07 -8.95
C ASP A 239 20.53 -27.14 -7.79
N ALA A 240 19.24 -26.73 -7.66
CA ALA A 240 18.79 -25.86 -6.58
C ALA A 240 18.81 -26.56 -5.23
N ASN A 241 18.97 -25.81 -4.14
CA ASN A 241 18.70 -26.29 -2.80
C ASN A 241 17.18 -26.42 -2.60
N LEU A 242 16.63 -27.60 -2.79
CA LEU A 242 15.18 -27.87 -2.79
C LEU A 242 14.53 -27.58 -1.43
N GLN A 243 15.21 -27.85 -0.31
CA GLN A 243 14.70 -27.53 1.01
C GLN A 243 14.52 -26.02 1.19
N LEU A 244 15.52 -25.23 0.83
CA LEU A 244 15.45 -23.76 0.87
C LEU A 244 14.39 -23.24 -0.11
N ALA A 245 14.30 -23.82 -1.31
CA ALA A 245 13.29 -23.45 -2.29
C ALA A 245 11.87 -23.68 -1.76
N ALA A 246 11.60 -24.85 -1.16
CA ALA A 246 10.31 -25.16 -0.56
C ALA A 246 9.94 -24.19 0.57
N GLN A 247 10.88 -23.86 1.46
CA GLN A 247 10.68 -22.88 2.53
C GLN A 247 10.33 -21.50 1.98
N GLN A 248 11.11 -20.98 1.03
CA GLN A 248 10.91 -19.66 0.44
C GLN A 248 9.60 -19.56 -0.35
N ILE A 249 9.27 -20.57 -1.13
CA ILE A 249 8.01 -20.64 -1.88
C ILE A 249 6.83 -20.66 -0.92
N THR A 250 6.86 -21.51 0.11
CA THR A 250 5.78 -21.61 1.10
C THR A 250 5.61 -20.34 1.89
N GLN A 251 6.70 -19.74 2.38
CA GLN A 251 6.69 -18.47 3.09
C GLN A 251 6.09 -17.36 2.23
N SER A 252 6.55 -17.21 0.99
CA SER A 252 6.03 -16.20 0.06
C SER A 252 4.56 -16.45 -0.29
N ARG A 253 4.15 -17.73 -0.46
CA ARG A 253 2.76 -18.08 -0.81
C ARG A 253 1.80 -17.79 0.34
N LEU A 254 2.19 -18.07 1.58
CA LEU A 254 1.32 -18.03 2.75
C LEU A 254 1.43 -16.73 3.57
N GLN A 255 2.45 -15.92 3.33
CA GLN A 255 2.52 -14.59 3.94
C GLN A 255 1.22 -13.83 3.72
N ASN A 256 0.71 -13.20 4.78
CA ASN A 256 -0.56 -12.45 4.75
C ASN A 256 -1.74 -13.31 4.26
N THR A 257 -1.72 -14.60 4.60
CA THR A 257 -2.71 -15.59 4.13
C THR A 257 -2.82 -15.63 2.60
N GLY A 258 -1.69 -15.44 1.91
CA GLY A 258 -1.60 -15.41 0.45
C GLY A 258 -2.15 -14.15 -0.22
N GLN A 259 -2.54 -13.13 0.54
CA GLN A 259 -3.15 -11.89 0.06
C GLN A 259 -2.08 -10.84 -0.30
N SER A 260 -1.08 -11.26 -1.08
CA SER A 260 0.02 -10.42 -1.54
C SER A 260 0.12 -10.40 -3.07
N CYS A 261 0.42 -9.24 -3.65
CA CYS A 261 0.68 -9.11 -5.09
C CYS A 261 1.91 -9.91 -5.53
N ILE A 262 2.93 -10.00 -4.66
CA ILE A 262 4.20 -10.70 -4.89
C ILE A 262 4.20 -12.14 -4.34
N ALA A 263 3.06 -12.69 -3.89
CA ALA A 263 3.01 -14.07 -3.41
C ALA A 263 3.43 -15.07 -4.50
N ALA A 264 4.10 -16.14 -4.13
CA ALA A 264 4.44 -17.23 -5.01
C ALA A 264 3.17 -17.89 -5.58
N LYS A 265 2.81 -17.54 -6.80
CA LYS A 265 1.58 -18.01 -7.47
C LYS A 265 1.88 -19.03 -8.56
N ARG A 266 3.09 -18.99 -9.13
CA ARG A 266 3.58 -19.95 -10.13
C ARG A 266 4.92 -20.49 -9.70
N CYS A 267 5.06 -21.80 -9.72
CA CYS A 267 6.34 -22.46 -9.58
C CYS A 267 6.66 -23.21 -10.88
N LEU A 268 7.76 -22.84 -11.53
CA LEU A 268 8.32 -23.50 -12.70
C LEU A 268 9.47 -24.37 -12.19
N VAL A 269 9.28 -25.68 -12.20
CA VAL A 269 10.23 -26.61 -11.65
C VAL A 269 10.74 -27.55 -12.75
N GLU A 270 12.03 -27.84 -12.74
CA GLU A 270 12.60 -28.85 -13.62
C GLU A 270 12.05 -30.22 -13.28
N ARG A 271 11.69 -31.01 -14.32
CA ARG A 271 10.95 -32.25 -14.17
C ARG A 271 11.68 -33.26 -13.26
N SER A 272 13.00 -33.30 -13.31
CA SER A 272 13.83 -34.22 -12.55
C SER A 272 13.69 -34.09 -11.03
N VAL A 273 13.31 -32.91 -10.53
CA VAL A 273 13.20 -32.59 -9.09
C VAL A 273 11.78 -32.24 -8.67
N GLN A 274 10.80 -32.40 -9.56
CA GLN A 274 9.41 -32.01 -9.31
C GLN A 274 8.79 -32.73 -8.13
N ASP A 275 8.92 -34.06 -8.07
CA ASP A 275 8.26 -34.88 -7.05
C ASP A 275 8.86 -34.59 -5.67
N GLU A 276 10.20 -34.52 -5.58
CA GLU A 276 10.90 -34.17 -4.35
C GLU A 276 10.50 -32.77 -3.84
N LEU A 277 10.47 -31.77 -4.70
CA LEU A 277 10.01 -30.42 -4.33
C LEU A 277 8.56 -30.43 -3.85
N MET A 278 7.69 -31.20 -4.50
CA MET A 278 6.28 -31.31 -4.09
C MET A 278 6.11 -31.90 -2.68
N ASP A 279 6.93 -32.90 -2.33
CA ASP A 279 6.86 -33.48 -0.99
C ASP A 279 7.44 -32.56 0.07
N LEU A 280 8.51 -31.83 -0.23
CA LEU A 280 9.04 -30.77 0.63
C LEU A 280 8.03 -29.63 0.83
N LEU A 281 7.34 -29.19 -0.22
CA LEU A 281 6.27 -28.16 -0.11
C LEU A 281 5.13 -28.64 0.78
N LYS A 282 4.67 -29.90 0.64
CA LYS A 282 3.62 -30.46 1.51
C LYS A 282 4.04 -30.46 2.98
N ALA A 283 5.29 -30.84 3.26
CA ALA A 283 5.84 -30.82 4.62
C ALA A 283 5.90 -29.39 5.19
N GLU A 284 6.36 -28.43 4.40
CA GLU A 284 6.42 -27.01 4.83
C GLU A 284 5.04 -26.43 5.08
N TYR A 285 4.01 -26.76 4.28
CA TYR A 285 2.64 -26.30 4.52
C TYR A 285 2.06 -26.78 5.86
N GLN A 286 2.46 -27.96 6.36
CA GLN A 286 2.00 -28.50 7.64
C GLN A 286 2.50 -27.69 8.85
N ASN A 287 3.55 -26.90 8.69
CA ASN A 287 4.10 -26.04 9.73
C ASN A 287 3.25 -24.78 9.99
N TYR A 288 2.27 -24.49 9.12
CA TYR A 288 1.44 -23.29 9.24
C TYR A 288 0.18 -23.58 10.05
N GLN A 289 -0.06 -22.71 11.05
CA GLN A 289 -1.15 -22.87 12.01
C GLN A 289 -2.21 -21.79 11.77
N TYR A 290 -3.43 -22.24 11.49
CA TYR A 290 -4.61 -21.40 11.47
C TYR A 290 -5.17 -21.29 12.90
N GLY A 291 -5.44 -20.07 13.38
CA GLY A 291 -5.90 -19.85 14.74
C GLY A 291 -6.27 -18.39 15.02
N PRO A 292 -6.54 -18.04 16.29
CA PRO A 292 -6.80 -16.67 16.71
C PRO A 292 -5.64 -15.77 16.33
N VAL A 293 -5.94 -14.74 15.55
CA VAL A 293 -4.93 -13.89 14.88
C VAL A 293 -4.08 -13.05 15.85
N GLU A 294 -4.54 -12.91 17.09
CA GLU A 294 -3.85 -12.18 18.17
C GLU A 294 -2.80 -13.04 18.90
N GLN A 295 -2.80 -14.35 18.66
CA GLN A 295 -1.85 -15.27 19.28
C GLN A 295 -0.56 -15.37 18.45
N ALA A 296 0.60 -15.30 19.12
CA ALA A 296 1.90 -15.28 18.46
C ALA A 296 2.22 -16.54 17.63
N GLN A 297 1.66 -17.69 18.01
CA GLN A 297 1.84 -18.97 17.28
C GLN A 297 0.98 -19.05 16.01
N THR A 298 -0.02 -18.20 15.84
CA THR A 298 -0.86 -18.19 14.63
C THR A 298 -0.06 -17.65 13.46
N THR A 299 0.04 -18.43 12.40
CA THR A 299 0.75 -18.05 11.17
C THR A 299 -0.18 -17.77 9.99
N LEU A 300 -1.42 -18.28 10.05
CA LEU A 300 -2.46 -18.04 9.05
C LEU A 300 -3.71 -17.48 9.71
N GLY A 301 -4.21 -16.38 9.14
CA GLY A 301 -5.48 -15.76 9.50
C GLY A 301 -6.58 -16.03 8.46
N PRO A 302 -7.75 -15.41 8.62
CA PRO A 302 -8.83 -15.43 7.63
C PRO A 302 -8.50 -14.56 6.42
N LEU A 303 -9.29 -14.71 5.35
CA LEU A 303 -9.34 -13.72 4.29
C LEU A 303 -10.00 -12.43 4.81
N ALA A 304 -9.45 -11.27 4.43
CA ALA A 304 -9.80 -9.98 5.02
C ALA A 304 -11.26 -9.52 4.78
N HIS A 305 -11.97 -10.14 3.83
CA HIS A 305 -13.35 -9.76 3.52
C HIS A 305 -14.12 -10.92 2.85
N PRO A 306 -15.43 -11.13 3.13
CA PRO A 306 -16.24 -12.22 2.54
C PRO A 306 -16.21 -12.25 1.00
N ARG A 307 -16.19 -11.10 0.33
CA ARG A 307 -16.06 -11.03 -1.14
C ARG A 307 -14.80 -11.71 -1.68
N LEU A 308 -13.71 -11.68 -0.92
CA LEU A 308 -12.45 -12.33 -1.31
C LEU A 308 -12.57 -13.85 -1.21
N LYS A 309 -13.23 -14.35 -0.17
CA LYS A 309 -13.55 -15.76 -0.03
C LYS A 309 -14.41 -16.24 -1.20
N LYS A 310 -15.44 -15.47 -1.57
CA LYS A 310 -16.31 -15.81 -2.72
C LYS A 310 -15.48 -15.88 -4.00
N ALA A 311 -14.68 -14.85 -4.31
CA ALA A 311 -13.84 -14.82 -5.50
C ALA A 311 -12.81 -15.99 -5.52
N TYR A 312 -12.20 -16.31 -4.39
CA TYR A 312 -11.30 -17.47 -4.28
C TYR A 312 -12.01 -18.80 -4.58
N LEU A 313 -13.21 -19.01 -4.05
CA LEU A 313 -13.97 -20.24 -4.28
C LEU A 313 -14.41 -20.38 -5.74
N GLU A 314 -14.75 -19.27 -6.41
CA GLU A 314 -15.04 -19.22 -7.84
C GLU A 314 -13.80 -19.61 -8.67
N GLN A 315 -12.66 -18.96 -8.44
CA GLN A 315 -11.39 -19.30 -9.12
C GLN A 315 -10.98 -20.74 -8.91
N ARG A 316 -11.10 -21.26 -7.67
CA ARG A 316 -10.80 -22.67 -7.37
C ARG A 316 -11.70 -23.63 -8.16
N ARG A 317 -12.98 -23.31 -8.31
CA ARG A 317 -13.92 -24.13 -9.09
C ARG A 317 -13.54 -24.15 -10.57
N GLU A 318 -13.25 -22.98 -11.15
CA GLU A 318 -12.81 -22.84 -12.53
C GLU A 318 -11.51 -23.62 -12.79
N PHE A 319 -10.53 -23.50 -11.91
CA PHE A 319 -9.27 -24.24 -12.01
C PHE A 319 -9.49 -25.76 -11.99
N LEU A 320 -10.28 -26.27 -11.05
CA LEU A 320 -10.57 -27.71 -10.94
C LEU A 320 -11.38 -28.23 -12.13
N ALA A 321 -12.16 -27.40 -12.79
CA ALA A 321 -12.88 -27.77 -14.02
C ALA A 321 -11.95 -27.82 -15.24
N ALA A 322 -10.95 -26.95 -15.29
CA ALA A 322 -9.99 -26.89 -16.40
C ALA A 322 -8.87 -27.96 -16.32
N THR A 323 -8.68 -28.58 -15.17
CA THR A 323 -7.63 -29.60 -14.92
C THR A 323 -8.17 -31.03 -14.97
N LYS A 324 -9.45 -31.22 -15.30
CA LYS A 324 -10.06 -32.52 -15.63
C LYS A 324 -10.04 -32.75 -17.12
#